data_3c768f7f31cd21bd1d00e069854696b9
#
_entry.id   3c768f7f31cd21bd1d00e069854696b9
#
_cell.length_a   1.000
_cell.length_b   1.000
_cell.length_c   1.000
_cell.angle_alpha   90.00
_cell.angle_beta   90.00
_cell.angle_gamma   90.00
#
_symmetry.space_group_name_H-M   'P 1'
#
loop_
_entity.id
_entity.type
_entity.pdbx_description
1 polymer ?
#
loop_
_entity_poly.entity_id
_entity_poly.type
_entity_poly.pdbx_seq_one_letter_code
_entity_poly.pdbx_strand_id
1 'polypeptide(L)'
;MGLTSTSTGAGAADTALVLRRERPDDRIVALAGNPNVGKSTVFNALTGLRQHTGNWPGKTVTSAQGRCERGGRGYVLVDLPGTYSLMAHSAEEEVARDFLCFGGADGAVVVCDATCLERNLNLVLQTLELQPRTVVCVNLLDEAERKGVRVELEGLSRRLGVPVVGAAAGRGEGLEALMAAVEGVISAPEPPTPVPVRYPPPVEFAVASLRPLLEPRLRGRLPARWTALRLLEGDGAFLDRLSAALEWDPRADAALWGAVEEARADLERQGLGGGAWCERVVSALVETAEAIGAASVTQLRSAAGRREHNARKAAQRVQGPWIYRNGRGGAFCGYPDLERSLRV
;
A
#
# COMPACT_ATOMS: atom_id res chain seq x y z
N MET A 1 3.97 13.42 -57.65
CA MET A 1 4.69 12.57 -56.73
C MET A 1 4.20 12.96 -55.34
N GLY A 2 3.18 12.20 -54.89
CA GLY A 2 2.39 12.56 -53.73
C GLY A 2 3.07 12.16 -52.42
N LEU A 3 3.17 13.11 -51.50
CA LEU A 3 3.38 12.84 -50.10
C LEU A 3 2.00 12.81 -49.45
N THR A 4 1.57 11.62 -49.07
CA THR A 4 0.36 11.40 -48.30
C THR A 4 0.60 11.74 -46.83
N SER A 5 0.04 12.88 -46.42
CA SER A 5 -0.17 13.26 -45.03
C SER A 5 -1.27 12.44 -44.41
N THR A 6 -0.93 11.41 -43.65
CA THR A 6 -1.88 10.77 -42.72
C THR A 6 -1.11 9.99 -41.68
N SER A 7 -0.70 10.65 -40.60
CA SER A 7 -0.57 10.03 -39.27
C SER A 7 -0.34 11.09 -38.21
N THR A 8 -1.36 11.87 -37.91
CA THR A 8 -1.47 12.59 -36.65
C THR A 8 -2.74 12.09 -35.95
N GLY A 9 -2.70 10.80 -35.59
CA GLY A 9 -3.52 10.27 -34.53
C GLY A 9 -2.67 10.32 -33.27
N ALA A 10 -2.86 11.33 -32.44
CA ALA A 10 -2.45 11.28 -31.05
C ALA A 10 -3.30 10.20 -30.40
N GLY A 11 -2.86 8.93 -30.51
CA GLY A 11 -3.36 7.85 -29.72
C GLY A 11 -3.10 8.22 -28.27
N ALA A 12 -4.15 8.29 -27.46
CA ALA A 12 -4.03 8.27 -26.02
C ALA A 12 -3.09 7.11 -25.70
N ALA A 13 -1.88 7.41 -25.23
CA ALA A 13 -0.88 6.42 -24.86
C ALA A 13 -1.54 5.51 -23.85
N ASP A 14 -1.59 4.23 -24.16
CA ASP A 14 -2.09 3.16 -23.30
C ASP A 14 -1.30 3.23 -21.98
N THR A 15 -1.86 3.91 -20.99
CA THR A 15 -1.19 4.21 -19.71
C THR A 15 -1.36 3.07 -18.71
N ALA A 16 -1.98 1.96 -19.13
CA ALA A 16 -2.19 0.78 -18.31
C ALA A 16 -1.07 -0.27 -18.54
N LEU A 17 -0.63 -0.90 -17.46
CA LEU A 17 0.28 -2.04 -17.55
C LEU A 17 -0.44 -3.19 -18.27
N VAL A 18 0.14 -3.69 -19.37
CA VAL A 18 -0.39 -4.86 -20.06
C VAL A 18 -0.17 -6.11 -19.21
N LEU A 19 -1.24 -6.63 -18.64
CA LEU A 19 -1.22 -7.86 -17.84
C LEU A 19 -1.22 -9.09 -18.75
N ARG A 20 -0.22 -9.93 -18.62
CA ARG A 20 -0.04 -11.14 -19.43
C ARG A 20 -0.65 -12.34 -18.73
N ARG A 21 -1.94 -12.60 -19.01
CA ARG A 21 -2.61 -13.83 -18.59
C ARG A 21 -2.39 -14.92 -19.65
N GLU A 22 -2.02 -16.11 -19.23
CA GLU A 22 -1.96 -17.28 -20.14
C GLU A 22 -3.35 -17.88 -20.32
N ARG A 23 -4.19 -17.79 -19.27
CA ARG A 23 -5.61 -18.24 -19.29
C ARG A 23 -6.52 -17.09 -18.87
N PRO A 24 -7.73 -17.01 -19.39
CA PRO A 24 -8.69 -15.95 -19.03
C PRO A 24 -9.06 -15.95 -17.54
N ASP A 25 -8.98 -17.10 -16.87
CA ASP A 25 -9.29 -17.32 -15.46
C ASP A 25 -8.09 -17.15 -14.51
N ASP A 26 -6.90 -16.86 -15.06
CA ASP A 26 -5.73 -16.53 -14.24
C ASP A 26 -6.04 -15.32 -13.33
N ARG A 27 -5.71 -15.46 -12.02
CA ARG A 27 -5.92 -14.45 -11.02
C ARG A 27 -4.73 -13.51 -10.92
N ILE A 28 -4.98 -12.23 -10.76
CA ILE A 28 -3.94 -11.21 -10.63
C ILE A 28 -3.70 -10.92 -9.15
N VAL A 29 -2.45 -11.03 -8.74
CA VAL A 29 -2.01 -10.77 -7.35
C VAL A 29 -0.95 -9.69 -7.34
N ALA A 30 -1.24 -8.56 -6.70
CA ALA A 30 -0.27 -7.51 -6.46
C ALA A 30 0.70 -7.92 -5.36
N LEU A 31 2.00 -7.81 -5.61
CA LEU A 31 3.03 -8.05 -4.60
C LEU A 31 3.62 -6.70 -4.16
N ALA A 32 3.23 -6.24 -2.99
CA ALA A 32 3.67 -4.99 -2.38
C ALA A 32 4.65 -5.24 -1.23
N GLY A 33 5.37 -4.23 -0.81
CA GLY A 33 6.28 -4.29 0.34
C GLY A 33 7.30 -3.17 0.33
N ASN A 34 7.86 -2.89 1.49
CA ASN A 34 8.91 -1.90 1.62
C ASN A 34 10.18 -2.33 0.83
N PRO A 35 11.08 -1.40 0.51
CA PRO A 35 12.38 -1.78 -0.03
C PRO A 35 13.14 -2.74 0.91
N ASN A 36 13.83 -3.72 0.33
CA ASN A 36 14.71 -4.67 1.03
C ASN A 36 14.02 -5.67 1.99
N VAL A 37 12.72 -5.86 1.94
CA VAL A 37 11.99 -6.88 2.74
C VAL A 37 12.08 -8.30 2.15
N GLY A 38 12.84 -8.48 1.07
CA GLY A 38 12.93 -9.74 0.34
C GLY A 38 11.75 -9.99 -0.61
N LYS A 39 11.04 -8.93 -1.03
CA LYS A 39 9.90 -9.00 -1.96
C LYS A 39 10.28 -9.70 -3.26
N SER A 40 11.37 -9.31 -3.90
CA SER A 40 11.87 -9.95 -5.13
C SER A 40 12.31 -11.40 -4.91
N THR A 41 12.77 -11.77 -3.72
CA THR A 41 13.07 -13.16 -3.36
C THR A 41 11.80 -13.99 -3.31
N VAL A 42 10.72 -13.48 -2.68
CA VAL A 42 9.40 -14.12 -2.68
C VAL A 42 8.87 -14.26 -4.10
N PHE A 43 8.92 -13.19 -4.89
CA PHE A 43 8.48 -13.18 -6.28
C PHE A 43 9.23 -14.22 -7.13
N ASN A 44 10.57 -14.23 -7.07
CA ASN A 44 11.39 -15.17 -7.83
C ASN A 44 11.16 -16.62 -7.40
N ALA A 45 11.02 -16.87 -6.12
CA ALA A 45 10.78 -18.20 -5.59
C ALA A 45 9.40 -18.77 -5.99
N LEU A 46 8.39 -17.91 -6.14
CA LEU A 46 7.04 -18.31 -6.57
C LEU A 46 6.92 -18.46 -8.09
N THR A 47 7.57 -17.59 -8.87
CA THR A 47 7.42 -17.55 -10.34
C THR A 47 8.51 -18.30 -11.10
N GLY A 48 9.62 -18.60 -10.44
CA GLY A 48 10.77 -19.22 -11.07
C GLY A 48 11.36 -18.34 -12.20
N LEU A 49 11.70 -18.96 -13.34
CA LEU A 49 12.22 -18.25 -14.53
C LEU A 49 11.11 -17.69 -15.44
N ARG A 50 9.85 -17.85 -15.10
CA ARG A 50 8.69 -17.39 -15.89
C ARG A 50 8.34 -15.95 -15.56
N GLN A 51 9.25 -15.04 -15.88
CA GLN A 51 9.12 -13.62 -15.57
C GLN A 51 9.22 -12.78 -16.83
N HIS A 52 8.44 -11.71 -16.85
CA HIS A 52 8.52 -10.65 -17.84
C HIS A 52 8.85 -9.34 -17.13
N THR A 53 9.95 -8.73 -17.52
CA THR A 53 10.36 -7.42 -17.02
C THR A 53 10.08 -6.34 -18.05
N GLY A 54 9.76 -5.16 -17.60
CA GLY A 54 9.50 -3.99 -18.42
C GLY A 54 9.49 -2.72 -17.57
N ASN A 55 9.02 -1.63 -18.14
CA ASN A 55 8.79 -0.40 -17.40
C ASN A 55 7.29 -0.16 -17.24
N TRP A 56 6.91 0.51 -16.16
CA TRP A 56 5.56 0.99 -16.01
C TRP A 56 5.26 2.05 -17.08
N PRO A 57 4.12 1.98 -17.77
CA PRO A 57 3.78 2.91 -18.85
C PRO A 57 3.89 4.36 -18.40
N GLY A 58 4.65 5.17 -19.15
CA GLY A 58 4.86 6.59 -18.84
C GLY A 58 5.69 6.90 -17.60
N LYS A 59 6.33 5.91 -16.99
CA LYS A 59 7.22 6.05 -15.82
C LYS A 59 8.57 5.37 -16.06
N THR A 60 9.61 5.87 -15.41
CA THR A 60 10.94 5.25 -15.41
C THR A 60 11.07 4.07 -14.44
N VAL A 61 9.96 3.65 -13.85
CA VAL A 61 9.87 2.60 -12.84
C VAL A 61 9.78 1.24 -13.51
N THR A 62 10.59 0.28 -13.07
CA THR A 62 10.57 -1.10 -13.58
C THR A 62 9.36 -1.86 -13.09
N SER A 63 8.81 -2.72 -13.95
CA SER A 63 7.76 -3.68 -13.62
C SER A 63 8.26 -5.10 -13.86
N ALA A 64 7.82 -6.05 -13.03
CA ALA A 64 8.00 -7.47 -13.27
C ALA A 64 6.67 -8.19 -13.09
N GLN A 65 6.39 -9.12 -13.99
CA GLN A 65 5.23 -10.01 -13.93
C GLN A 65 5.73 -11.45 -14.03
N GLY A 66 5.14 -12.32 -13.25
CA GLY A 66 5.47 -13.74 -13.31
C GLY A 66 4.24 -14.58 -13.00
N ARG A 67 4.19 -15.78 -13.57
CA ARG A 67 3.07 -16.68 -13.39
C ARG A 67 3.48 -17.88 -12.55
N CYS A 68 2.62 -18.27 -11.61
CA CYS A 68 2.70 -19.53 -10.90
C CYS A 68 1.35 -20.26 -10.96
N GLU A 69 1.35 -21.54 -10.65
CA GLU A 69 0.14 -22.37 -10.60
C GLU A 69 -0.01 -23.01 -9.22
N ARG A 70 -1.25 -23.07 -8.74
CA ARG A 70 -1.64 -23.81 -7.55
C ARG A 70 -3.05 -24.39 -7.73
N GLY A 71 -3.26 -25.66 -7.36
CA GLY A 71 -4.58 -26.28 -7.43
C GLY A 71 -5.20 -26.27 -8.83
N GLY A 72 -4.39 -26.26 -9.90
CA GLY A 72 -4.85 -26.16 -11.29
C GLY A 72 -5.28 -24.77 -11.74
N ARG A 73 -5.17 -23.75 -10.86
CA ARG A 73 -5.44 -22.33 -11.15
C ARG A 73 -4.15 -21.55 -11.32
N GLY A 74 -4.12 -20.68 -12.33
CA GLY A 74 -2.99 -19.76 -12.57
C GLY A 74 -3.10 -18.47 -11.76
N TYR A 75 -1.95 -17.97 -11.31
CA TYR A 75 -1.81 -16.69 -10.63
C TYR A 75 -0.72 -15.87 -11.34
N VAL A 76 -1.08 -14.67 -11.76
CA VAL A 76 -0.13 -13.69 -12.30
C VAL A 76 0.27 -12.76 -11.16
N LEU A 77 1.49 -12.92 -10.69
CA LEU A 77 2.08 -12.04 -9.69
C LEU A 77 2.61 -10.79 -10.38
N VAL A 78 2.26 -9.62 -9.88
CA VAL A 78 2.77 -8.33 -10.35
C VAL A 78 3.62 -7.71 -9.26
N ASP A 79 4.93 -7.63 -9.49
CA ASP A 79 5.87 -7.05 -8.53
C ASP A 79 5.77 -5.53 -8.57
N LEU A 80 5.19 -4.93 -7.52
CA LEU A 80 5.08 -3.49 -7.38
C LEU A 80 6.41 -2.90 -6.93
N PRO A 81 6.70 -1.63 -7.27
CA PRO A 81 7.86 -0.93 -6.73
C PRO A 81 7.88 -0.97 -5.21
N GLY A 82 9.08 -1.09 -4.62
CA GLY A 82 9.23 -1.02 -3.17
C GLY A 82 8.89 0.38 -2.66
N THR A 83 7.92 0.45 -1.75
CA THR A 83 7.43 1.73 -1.22
C THR A 83 7.17 1.65 0.27
N TYR A 84 7.22 2.79 0.96
CA TYR A 84 6.91 2.90 2.38
C TYR A 84 5.47 3.35 2.64
N SER A 85 4.81 3.91 1.64
CA SER A 85 3.48 4.48 1.75
C SER A 85 2.73 4.41 0.43
N LEU A 86 1.41 4.52 0.46
CA LEU A 86 0.53 4.73 -0.68
C LEU A 86 0.02 6.19 -0.77
N MET A 87 0.62 7.10 0.02
CA MET A 87 0.26 8.54 0.02
C MET A 87 0.80 9.30 -1.19
N ALA A 88 1.56 8.61 -2.08
CA ALA A 88 1.97 9.06 -3.42
C ALA A 88 2.77 10.38 -3.48
N HIS A 89 3.94 10.37 -2.86
CA HIS A 89 4.91 11.47 -2.95
C HIS A 89 6.07 11.17 -3.92
N SER A 90 6.20 9.92 -4.37
CA SER A 90 7.18 9.48 -5.36
C SER A 90 6.51 8.76 -6.53
N ALA A 91 7.24 8.60 -7.64
CA ALA A 91 6.75 7.87 -8.81
C ALA A 91 6.45 6.39 -8.49
N GLU A 92 7.24 5.80 -7.61
CA GLU A 92 7.08 4.43 -7.14
C GLU A 92 5.80 4.27 -6.31
N GLU A 93 5.54 5.21 -5.41
CA GLU A 93 4.32 5.23 -4.58
C GLU A 93 3.06 5.44 -5.41
N GLU A 94 3.12 6.36 -6.40
CA GLU A 94 2.03 6.55 -7.35
C GLU A 94 1.72 5.28 -8.13
N VAL A 95 2.76 4.59 -8.64
CA VAL A 95 2.60 3.34 -9.39
C VAL A 95 1.96 2.26 -8.52
N ALA A 96 2.45 2.07 -7.29
CA ALA A 96 1.93 1.07 -6.38
C ALA A 96 0.46 1.36 -6.01
N ARG A 97 0.14 2.60 -5.66
CA ARG A 97 -1.23 3.05 -5.37
C ARG A 97 -2.15 2.83 -6.56
N ASP A 98 -1.75 3.32 -7.72
CA ASP A 98 -2.57 3.31 -8.93
C ASP A 98 -2.83 1.87 -9.42
N PHE A 99 -1.85 0.98 -9.29
CA PHE A 99 -2.07 -0.43 -9.60
C PHE A 99 -3.05 -1.10 -8.63
N LEU A 100 -2.93 -0.84 -7.34
CA LEU A 100 -3.88 -1.37 -6.34
C LEU A 100 -5.30 -0.82 -6.56
N CYS A 101 -5.43 0.43 -7.02
CA CYS A 101 -6.73 1.05 -7.32
C CYS A 101 -7.34 0.57 -8.64
N PHE A 102 -6.54 0.53 -9.69
CA PHE A 102 -7.04 0.46 -11.08
C PHE A 102 -6.44 -0.69 -11.89
N GLY A 103 -5.45 -1.39 -11.38
CA GLY A 103 -4.76 -2.50 -12.08
C GLY A 103 -5.53 -3.80 -12.15
N GLY A 104 -6.73 -3.88 -11.56
CA GLY A 104 -7.60 -5.07 -11.61
C GLY A 104 -7.04 -6.27 -10.84
N ALA A 105 -6.29 -6.03 -9.76
CA ALA A 105 -5.79 -7.10 -8.89
C ALA A 105 -6.96 -7.79 -8.15
N ASP A 106 -7.02 -9.12 -8.25
CA ASP A 106 -7.97 -9.95 -7.50
C ASP A 106 -7.65 -9.98 -5.99
N GLY A 107 -6.38 -9.72 -5.64
CA GLY A 107 -5.91 -9.62 -4.26
C GLY A 107 -4.47 -9.09 -4.20
N ALA A 108 -3.96 -8.93 -2.98
CA ALA A 108 -2.61 -8.46 -2.75
C ALA A 108 -1.85 -9.33 -1.73
N VAL A 109 -0.53 -9.35 -1.85
CA VAL A 109 0.38 -9.84 -0.82
C VAL A 109 1.25 -8.67 -0.40
N VAL A 110 1.29 -8.35 0.90
CA VAL A 110 2.24 -7.38 1.44
C VAL A 110 3.36 -8.11 2.15
N VAL A 111 4.58 -7.99 1.61
CA VAL A 111 5.78 -8.60 2.18
C VAL A 111 6.39 -7.69 3.22
N CYS A 112 6.58 -8.22 4.42
CA CYS A 112 7.15 -7.53 5.58
C CYS A 112 8.43 -8.21 6.03
N ASP A 113 9.38 -7.44 6.54
CA ASP A 113 10.58 -7.93 7.20
C ASP A 113 10.28 -8.21 8.68
N ALA A 114 10.43 -9.46 9.10
CA ALA A 114 10.23 -9.89 10.50
C ALA A 114 11.15 -9.16 11.49
N THR A 115 12.31 -8.68 11.04
CA THR A 115 13.30 -8.01 11.89
C THR A 115 12.98 -6.54 12.18
N CYS A 116 12.09 -5.94 11.36
CA CYS A 116 11.64 -4.54 11.50
C CYS A 116 10.15 -4.40 11.16
N LEU A 117 9.30 -5.30 11.69
CA LEU A 117 7.89 -5.42 11.36
C LEU A 117 7.11 -4.11 11.54
N GLU A 118 7.34 -3.39 12.63
CA GLU A 118 6.67 -2.13 12.96
C GLU A 118 6.69 -1.12 11.79
N ARG A 119 7.88 -0.96 11.16
CA ARG A 119 8.04 -0.06 10.01
C ARG A 119 7.23 -0.51 8.78
N ASN A 120 7.06 -1.81 8.61
CA ASN A 120 6.37 -2.39 7.45
C ASN A 120 4.84 -2.33 7.62
N LEU A 121 4.35 -2.33 8.87
CA LEU A 121 2.92 -2.31 9.15
C LEU A 121 2.23 -1.03 8.65
N ASN A 122 2.95 0.08 8.49
CA ASN A 122 2.38 1.29 7.90
C ASN A 122 1.86 1.05 6.48
N LEU A 123 2.66 0.41 5.61
CA LEU A 123 2.21 0.04 4.27
C LEU A 123 1.12 -1.03 4.30
N VAL A 124 1.21 -1.99 5.24
CA VAL A 124 0.16 -3.02 5.43
C VAL A 124 -1.18 -2.35 5.71
N LEU A 125 -1.26 -1.46 6.69
CA LEU A 125 -2.51 -0.79 7.07
C LEU A 125 -3.11 -0.01 5.91
N GLN A 126 -2.30 0.75 5.17
CA GLN A 126 -2.76 1.49 3.99
C GLN A 126 -3.25 0.55 2.87
N THR A 127 -2.54 -0.56 2.65
CA THR A 127 -2.96 -1.56 1.65
C THR A 127 -4.28 -2.21 2.05
N LEU A 128 -4.49 -2.52 3.33
CA LEU A 128 -5.72 -3.12 3.84
C LEU A 128 -6.93 -2.20 3.71
N GLU A 129 -6.75 -0.88 3.84
CA GLU A 129 -7.83 0.08 3.60
C GLU A 129 -8.27 0.14 2.13
N LEU A 130 -7.37 -0.19 1.20
CA LEU A 130 -7.60 -0.14 -0.24
C LEU A 130 -8.00 -1.50 -0.82
N GLN A 131 -7.32 -2.57 -0.42
CA GLN A 131 -7.51 -3.93 -0.93
C GLN A 131 -7.73 -4.92 0.23
N PRO A 132 -8.99 -5.18 0.61
CA PRO A 132 -9.29 -6.11 1.72
C PRO A 132 -8.84 -7.56 1.45
N ARG A 133 -8.81 -7.99 0.17
CA ARG A 133 -8.32 -9.31 -0.22
C ARG A 133 -6.79 -9.35 -0.20
N THR A 134 -6.23 -9.12 0.99
CA THR A 134 -4.78 -9.06 1.21
C THR A 134 -4.32 -10.16 2.16
N VAL A 135 -3.17 -10.74 1.86
CA VAL A 135 -2.41 -11.62 2.74
C VAL A 135 -1.11 -10.91 3.15
N VAL A 136 -0.76 -10.96 4.41
CA VAL A 136 0.51 -10.42 4.91
C VAL A 136 1.54 -11.54 4.98
N CYS A 137 2.66 -11.37 4.28
CA CYS A 137 3.80 -12.29 4.30
C CYS A 137 4.90 -11.72 5.19
N VAL A 138 5.07 -12.29 6.38
CA VAL A 138 6.18 -11.94 7.28
C VAL A 138 7.40 -12.77 6.88
N ASN A 139 8.27 -12.18 6.09
CA ASN A 139 9.46 -12.82 5.53
C ASN A 139 10.69 -12.62 6.43
N LEU A 140 11.80 -13.28 6.11
CA LEU A 140 13.07 -13.25 6.85
C LEU A 140 12.92 -13.77 8.29
N LEU A 141 12.03 -14.74 8.54
CA LEU A 141 11.89 -15.34 9.87
C LEU A 141 13.16 -16.02 10.37
N ASP A 142 13.94 -16.62 9.48
CA ASP A 142 15.23 -17.21 9.79
C ASP A 142 16.27 -16.16 10.24
N GLU A 143 16.19 -14.96 9.72
CA GLU A 143 17.03 -13.83 10.13
C GLU A 143 16.54 -13.25 11.47
N ALA A 144 15.24 -13.12 11.63
CA ALA A 144 14.62 -12.69 12.88
C ALA A 144 14.99 -13.63 14.04
N GLU A 145 14.90 -14.93 13.83
CA GLU A 145 15.31 -15.94 14.82
C GLU A 145 16.79 -15.80 15.22
N ARG A 146 17.68 -15.64 14.23
CA ARG A 146 19.11 -15.40 14.49
C ARG A 146 19.36 -14.12 15.30
N LYS A 147 18.51 -13.10 15.12
CA LYS A 147 18.57 -11.84 15.89
C LYS A 147 17.82 -11.90 17.23
N GLY A 148 17.25 -13.05 17.59
CA GLY A 148 16.45 -13.21 18.81
C GLY A 148 15.12 -12.45 18.74
N VAL A 149 14.57 -12.23 17.57
CA VAL A 149 13.25 -11.63 17.33
C VAL A 149 12.25 -12.72 17.02
N ARG A 150 11.13 -12.74 17.73
CA ARG A 150 10.02 -13.65 17.49
C ARG A 150 8.76 -12.87 17.17
N VAL A 151 8.10 -13.23 16.07
CA VAL A 151 6.81 -12.66 15.67
C VAL A 151 5.68 -13.63 15.99
N GLU A 152 4.65 -13.16 16.66
CA GLU A 152 3.44 -13.90 16.99
C GLU A 152 2.44 -13.72 15.84
N LEU A 153 2.49 -14.65 14.84
CA LEU A 153 1.77 -14.55 13.57
C LEU A 153 0.24 -14.60 13.75
N GLU A 154 -0.26 -15.47 14.63
CA GLU A 154 -1.70 -15.61 14.86
C GLU A 154 -2.30 -14.36 15.51
N GLY A 155 -1.61 -13.77 16.49
CA GLY A 155 -2.02 -12.53 17.10
C GLY A 155 -1.94 -11.35 16.14
N LEU A 156 -0.92 -11.33 15.28
CA LEU A 156 -0.82 -10.33 14.22
C LEU A 156 -2.00 -10.46 13.25
N SER A 157 -2.36 -11.70 12.85
CA SER A 157 -3.51 -11.96 11.99
C SER A 157 -4.82 -11.48 12.62
N ARG A 158 -5.05 -11.76 13.90
CA ARG A 158 -6.23 -11.28 14.63
C ARG A 158 -6.29 -9.76 14.72
N ARG A 159 -5.14 -9.10 14.92
CA ARG A 159 -5.07 -7.62 15.01
C ARG A 159 -5.27 -6.92 13.67
N LEU A 160 -4.85 -7.55 12.58
CA LEU A 160 -5.02 -7.02 11.23
C LEU A 160 -6.36 -7.40 10.59
N GLY A 161 -6.99 -8.48 11.05
CA GLY A 161 -8.24 -9.02 10.48
C GLY A 161 -8.05 -9.72 9.12
N VAL A 162 -6.81 -10.09 8.78
CA VAL A 162 -6.44 -10.78 7.54
C VAL A 162 -5.44 -11.91 7.80
N PRO A 163 -5.31 -12.90 6.89
CA PRO A 163 -4.32 -13.95 7.02
C PRO A 163 -2.89 -13.40 7.05
N VAL A 164 -2.08 -13.92 7.98
CA VAL A 164 -0.65 -13.63 8.10
C VAL A 164 0.11 -14.93 7.99
N VAL A 165 1.08 -14.99 7.09
CA VAL A 165 1.91 -16.17 6.84
C VAL A 165 3.37 -15.83 7.06
N GLY A 166 4.07 -16.68 7.79
CA GLY A 166 5.51 -16.54 7.99
C GLY A 166 6.28 -17.23 6.86
N ALA A 167 7.39 -16.62 6.44
CA ALA A 167 8.24 -17.15 5.39
C ALA A 167 9.73 -16.93 5.67
N ALA A 168 10.55 -17.82 5.12
CA ALA A 168 11.98 -17.62 4.87
C ALA A 168 12.23 -17.91 3.37
N ALA A 169 11.83 -16.95 2.53
CA ALA A 169 11.74 -17.14 1.09
C ALA A 169 13.09 -17.54 0.46
N GLY A 170 14.23 -17.10 1.02
CA GLY A 170 15.55 -17.51 0.60
C GLY A 170 15.83 -19.02 0.78
N ARG A 171 15.06 -19.69 1.66
CA ARG A 171 15.11 -21.14 1.88
C ARG A 171 13.93 -21.88 1.25
N GLY A 172 13.02 -21.18 0.60
CA GLY A 172 11.79 -21.75 0.07
C GLY A 172 10.72 -22.08 1.13
N GLU A 173 10.92 -21.69 2.40
CA GLU A 173 10.02 -22.00 3.51
C GLU A 173 8.83 -21.03 3.54
N GLY A 174 7.62 -21.55 3.80
CA GLY A 174 6.38 -20.76 3.95
C GLY A 174 5.69 -20.36 2.64
N LEU A 175 6.31 -20.56 1.48
CA LEU A 175 5.78 -20.10 0.19
C LEU A 175 4.50 -20.85 -0.22
N GLU A 176 4.43 -22.16 0.07
CA GLU A 176 3.24 -22.94 -0.22
C GLU A 176 2.06 -22.49 0.67
N ALA A 177 2.30 -22.25 1.95
CA ALA A 177 1.31 -21.72 2.87
C ALA A 177 0.84 -20.32 2.46
N LEU A 178 1.77 -19.48 1.96
CA LEU A 178 1.46 -18.16 1.43
C LEU A 178 0.47 -18.25 0.26
N MET A 179 0.77 -19.11 -0.73
CA MET A 179 -0.12 -19.27 -1.88
C MET A 179 -1.45 -19.94 -1.52
N ALA A 180 -1.48 -20.81 -0.50
CA ALA A 180 -2.73 -21.35 0.04
C ALA A 180 -3.60 -20.24 0.66
N ALA A 181 -3.00 -19.34 1.43
CA ALA A 181 -3.71 -18.20 2.00
C ALA A 181 -4.22 -17.24 0.92
N VAL A 182 -3.41 -16.96 -0.12
CA VAL A 182 -3.82 -16.15 -1.28
C VAL A 182 -5.02 -16.77 -1.99
N GLU A 183 -4.97 -18.07 -2.29
CA GLU A 183 -6.08 -18.80 -2.90
C GLU A 183 -7.34 -18.71 -2.04
N GLY A 184 -7.21 -18.93 -0.73
CA GLY A 184 -8.32 -18.84 0.22
C GLY A 184 -8.99 -17.47 0.22
N VAL A 185 -8.20 -16.39 0.26
CA VAL A 185 -8.70 -15.01 0.30
C VAL A 185 -9.36 -14.60 -1.03
N ILE A 186 -8.78 -14.99 -2.17
CA ILE A 186 -9.30 -14.63 -3.50
C ILE A 186 -10.55 -15.44 -3.84
N SER A 187 -10.60 -16.71 -3.42
CA SER A 187 -11.73 -17.60 -3.72
C SER A 187 -12.91 -17.46 -2.74
N ALA A 188 -12.70 -16.78 -1.61
CA ALA A 188 -13.76 -16.55 -0.63
C ALA A 188 -14.89 -15.71 -1.25
N PRO A 189 -16.18 -16.03 -1.00
CA PRO A 189 -17.31 -15.23 -1.47
C PRO A 189 -17.22 -13.78 -0.99
N GLU A 190 -16.87 -13.60 0.28
CA GLU A 190 -16.67 -12.28 0.90
C GLU A 190 -15.18 -12.05 1.20
N PRO A 191 -14.69 -10.81 1.03
CA PRO A 191 -13.34 -10.47 1.42
C PRO A 191 -13.18 -10.57 2.94
N PRO A 192 -11.95 -10.78 3.46
CA PRO A 192 -11.65 -10.57 4.86
C PRO A 192 -12.09 -9.17 5.30
N THR A 193 -12.35 -9.02 6.59
CA THR A 193 -12.70 -7.72 7.20
C THR A 193 -11.49 -7.19 7.97
N PRO A 194 -10.64 -6.36 7.34
CA PRO A 194 -9.52 -5.74 8.03
C PRO A 194 -9.98 -4.89 9.21
N VAL A 195 -9.19 -4.90 10.28
CA VAL A 195 -9.43 -4.00 11.41
C VAL A 195 -9.11 -2.57 10.95
N PRO A 196 -10.08 -1.65 10.95
CA PRO A 196 -9.87 -0.31 10.44
C PRO A 196 -8.96 0.51 11.35
N VAL A 197 -8.09 1.32 10.75
CA VAL A 197 -7.39 2.37 11.48
C VAL A 197 -8.40 3.42 11.96
N ARG A 198 -8.31 3.83 13.20
CA ARG A 198 -9.18 4.86 13.79
C ARG A 198 -8.52 6.22 13.63
N TYR A 199 -9.11 7.06 12.81
CA TYR A 199 -8.68 8.44 12.65
C TYR A 199 -9.32 9.37 13.71
N PRO A 200 -8.80 10.60 13.88
CA PRO A 200 -9.44 11.57 14.77
C PRO A 200 -10.92 11.80 14.41
N PRO A 201 -11.79 12.02 15.42
CA PRO A 201 -13.22 12.15 15.19
C PRO A 201 -13.63 13.15 14.09
N PRO A 202 -12.98 14.33 13.94
CA PRO A 202 -13.31 15.24 12.83
C PRO A 202 -13.08 14.61 11.44
N VAL A 203 -12.00 13.83 11.28
CA VAL A 203 -11.69 13.14 10.02
C VAL A 203 -12.69 12.02 9.76
N GLU A 204 -13.03 11.22 10.80
CA GLU A 204 -14.04 10.16 10.66
C GLU A 204 -15.41 10.75 10.30
N PHE A 205 -15.77 11.89 10.86
CA PHE A 205 -17.03 12.58 10.53
C PHE A 205 -17.04 13.05 9.07
N ALA A 206 -15.97 13.71 8.62
CA ALA A 206 -15.81 14.13 7.22
C ALA A 206 -15.89 12.95 6.24
N VAL A 207 -15.23 11.83 6.57
CA VAL A 207 -15.32 10.61 5.76
C VAL A 207 -16.74 10.03 5.77
N ALA A 208 -17.38 9.97 6.92
CA ALA A 208 -18.74 9.43 7.05
C ALA A 208 -19.78 10.23 6.25
N SER A 209 -19.63 11.57 6.17
CA SER A 209 -20.55 12.42 5.38
C SER A 209 -20.42 12.18 3.87
N LEU A 210 -19.23 11.81 3.38
CA LEU A 210 -18.97 11.58 1.94
C LEU A 210 -19.35 10.16 1.49
N ARG A 211 -19.28 9.17 2.38
CA ARG A 211 -19.49 7.76 2.01
C ARG A 211 -20.82 7.49 1.29
N PRO A 212 -21.98 7.96 1.76
CA PRO A 212 -23.26 7.69 1.09
C PRO A 212 -23.33 8.24 -0.34
N LEU A 213 -22.60 9.32 -0.63
CA LEU A 213 -22.52 9.92 -1.96
C LEU A 213 -21.57 9.14 -2.87
N LEU A 214 -20.54 8.53 -2.30
CA LEU A 214 -19.51 7.79 -3.03
C LEU A 214 -19.91 6.34 -3.36
N GLU A 215 -20.54 5.63 -2.44
CA GLU A 215 -20.88 4.20 -2.59
C GLU A 215 -21.61 3.88 -3.92
N PRO A 216 -22.65 4.65 -4.33
CA PRO A 216 -23.34 4.40 -5.61
C PRO A 216 -22.44 4.67 -6.84
N ARG A 217 -21.51 5.61 -6.74
CA ARG A 217 -20.61 5.99 -7.84
C ARG A 217 -19.47 4.99 -8.02
N LEU A 218 -18.92 4.52 -6.91
CA LEU A 218 -17.79 3.58 -6.91
C LEU A 218 -18.21 2.16 -7.31
N ARG A 219 -19.46 1.78 -7.12
CA ARG A 219 -20.02 0.47 -7.49
C ARG A 219 -19.16 -0.71 -6.99
N GLY A 220 -18.57 -0.58 -5.82
CA GLY A 220 -17.68 -1.59 -5.24
C GLY A 220 -16.28 -1.70 -5.86
N ARG A 221 -15.93 -0.84 -6.84
CA ARG A 221 -14.59 -0.87 -7.49
C ARG A 221 -13.48 -0.34 -6.57
N LEU A 222 -13.82 0.59 -5.69
CA LEU A 222 -12.92 1.14 -4.66
C LEU A 222 -13.67 1.27 -3.33
N PRO A 223 -12.97 1.16 -2.19
CA PRO A 223 -13.56 1.41 -0.87
C PRO A 223 -13.93 2.89 -0.70
N ALA A 224 -15.20 3.15 -0.36
CA ALA A 224 -15.71 4.52 -0.24
C ALA A 224 -14.99 5.33 0.87
N ARG A 225 -14.61 4.67 1.99
CA ARG A 225 -13.86 5.30 3.08
C ARG A 225 -12.49 5.79 2.59
N TRP A 226 -11.74 4.94 1.91
CA TRP A 226 -10.44 5.29 1.37
C TRP A 226 -10.55 6.39 0.30
N THR A 227 -11.52 6.28 -0.60
CA THR A 227 -11.77 7.28 -1.65
C THR A 227 -12.15 8.63 -1.06
N ALA A 228 -12.97 8.67 0.01
CA ALA A 228 -13.33 9.91 0.70
C ALA A 228 -12.07 10.65 1.21
N LEU A 229 -11.12 9.94 1.82
CA LEU A 229 -9.85 10.53 2.26
C LEU A 229 -9.08 11.15 1.08
N ARG A 230 -9.04 10.46 -0.08
CA ARG A 230 -8.34 10.99 -1.29
C ARG A 230 -9.05 12.22 -1.87
N LEU A 231 -10.39 12.27 -1.82
CA LEU A 231 -11.13 13.47 -2.23
C LEU A 231 -10.85 14.65 -1.30
N LEU A 232 -10.80 14.42 0.02
CA LEU A 232 -10.44 15.46 0.98
C LEU A 232 -9.02 16.00 0.77
N GLU A 233 -8.09 15.15 0.35
CA GLU A 233 -6.71 15.53 0.05
C GLU A 233 -6.61 16.41 -1.21
N GLY A 234 -7.41 16.11 -2.23
CA GLY A 234 -7.50 16.92 -3.45
C GLY A 234 -6.31 16.74 -4.40
N ASP A 235 -5.65 15.57 -4.38
CA ASP A 235 -4.61 15.22 -5.35
C ASP A 235 -5.19 15.18 -6.76
N GLY A 236 -4.87 16.22 -7.57
CA GLY A 236 -5.37 16.38 -8.93
C GLY A 236 -5.00 15.20 -9.84
N ALA A 237 -3.79 14.68 -9.71
CA ALA A 237 -3.32 13.54 -10.52
C ALA A 237 -4.11 12.27 -10.21
N PHE A 238 -4.41 12.04 -8.93
CA PHE A 238 -5.28 10.93 -8.53
C PHE A 238 -6.72 11.11 -9.04
N LEU A 239 -7.28 12.31 -8.93
CA LEU A 239 -8.64 12.62 -9.39
C LEU A 239 -8.78 12.41 -10.90
N ASP A 240 -7.77 12.79 -11.69
CA ASP A 240 -7.77 12.55 -13.13
C ASP A 240 -7.75 11.07 -13.48
N ARG A 241 -6.96 10.26 -12.75
CA ARG A 241 -6.94 8.80 -12.92
C ARG A 241 -8.23 8.14 -12.46
N LEU A 242 -8.80 8.60 -11.36
CA LEU A 242 -10.09 8.14 -10.86
C LEU A 242 -11.18 8.41 -11.91
N SER A 243 -11.18 9.62 -12.48
CA SER A 243 -12.15 10.02 -13.51
C SER A 243 -12.03 9.16 -14.76
N ALA A 244 -10.81 8.90 -15.22
CA ALA A 244 -10.57 8.04 -16.37
C ALA A 244 -11.00 6.58 -16.11
N ALA A 245 -10.67 6.04 -14.92
CA ALA A 245 -10.96 4.65 -14.59
C ALA A 245 -12.45 4.37 -14.36
N LEU A 246 -13.19 5.33 -13.81
CA LEU A 246 -14.62 5.19 -13.51
C LEU A 246 -15.54 5.80 -14.58
N GLU A 247 -14.98 6.46 -15.59
CA GLU A 247 -15.73 7.24 -16.59
C GLU A 247 -16.68 8.25 -15.91
N TRP A 248 -16.22 8.82 -14.80
CA TRP A 248 -16.97 9.75 -13.97
C TRP A 248 -16.02 10.68 -13.21
N ASP A 249 -16.18 12.00 -13.41
CA ASP A 249 -15.38 13.01 -12.71
C ASP A 249 -16.10 13.45 -11.42
N PRO A 250 -15.53 13.15 -10.23
CA PRO A 250 -16.11 13.59 -8.96
C PRO A 250 -16.24 15.12 -8.84
N ARG A 251 -15.38 15.88 -9.54
CA ARG A 251 -15.41 17.35 -9.55
C ARG A 251 -16.62 17.92 -10.32
N ALA A 252 -17.14 17.16 -11.28
CA ALA A 252 -18.32 17.51 -12.05
C ALA A 252 -19.64 17.15 -11.33
N ASP A 253 -19.60 16.32 -10.29
CA ASP A 253 -20.76 15.99 -9.45
C ASP A 253 -20.95 17.08 -8.38
N ALA A 254 -21.82 18.05 -8.65
CA ALA A 254 -22.02 19.23 -7.80
C ALA A 254 -22.43 18.87 -6.36
N ALA A 255 -23.21 17.80 -6.17
CA ALA A 255 -23.64 17.37 -4.85
C ALA A 255 -22.48 16.79 -4.04
N LEU A 256 -21.66 15.92 -4.67
CA LEU A 256 -20.49 15.35 -4.03
C LEU A 256 -19.42 16.42 -3.78
N TRP A 257 -19.10 17.22 -4.81
CA TRP A 257 -18.05 18.23 -4.67
C TRP A 257 -18.40 19.30 -3.65
N GLY A 258 -19.67 19.72 -3.59
CA GLY A 258 -20.16 20.61 -2.55
C GLY A 258 -19.99 20.02 -1.14
N ALA A 259 -20.28 18.71 -0.97
CA ALA A 259 -20.06 18.03 0.30
C ALA A 259 -18.56 17.90 0.66
N VAL A 260 -17.68 17.72 -0.33
CA VAL A 260 -16.22 17.70 -0.12
C VAL A 260 -15.73 19.07 0.38
N GLU A 261 -16.16 20.16 -0.25
CA GLU A 261 -15.79 21.51 0.17
C GLU A 261 -16.35 21.85 1.56
N GLU A 262 -17.57 21.44 1.88
CA GLU A 262 -18.15 21.61 3.22
C GLU A 262 -17.36 20.83 4.28
N ALA A 263 -17.02 19.55 3.99
CA ALA A 263 -16.22 18.74 4.89
C ALA A 263 -14.81 19.32 5.12
N ARG A 264 -14.17 19.89 4.08
CA ARG A 264 -12.90 20.61 4.21
C ARG A 264 -13.03 21.85 5.09
N ALA A 265 -14.09 22.65 4.88
CA ALA A 265 -14.36 23.83 5.68
C ALA A 265 -14.63 23.46 7.16
N ASP A 266 -15.29 22.33 7.41
CA ASP A 266 -15.49 21.81 8.77
C ASP A 266 -14.17 21.43 9.43
N LEU A 267 -13.29 20.72 8.73
CA LEU A 267 -11.96 20.40 9.23
C LEU A 267 -11.16 21.67 9.54
N GLU A 268 -11.25 22.68 8.69
CA GLU A 268 -10.58 23.97 8.93
C GLU A 268 -11.12 24.68 10.17
N ARG A 269 -12.45 24.73 10.36
CA ARG A 269 -13.10 25.29 11.57
C ARG A 269 -12.66 24.57 12.86
N GLN A 270 -12.31 23.30 12.77
CA GLN A 270 -11.82 22.50 13.88
C GLN A 270 -10.28 22.55 14.05
N GLY A 271 -9.60 23.49 13.37
CA GLY A 271 -8.14 23.68 13.46
C GLY A 271 -7.33 22.63 12.72
N LEU A 272 -7.95 21.90 11.79
CA LEU A 272 -7.31 20.88 10.97
C LEU A 272 -7.15 21.31 9.49
N GLY A 273 -7.17 22.62 9.23
CA GLY A 273 -6.95 23.20 7.90
C GLY A 273 -5.49 23.09 7.42
N GLY A 274 -5.25 23.50 6.16
CA GLY A 274 -3.90 23.59 5.59
C GLY A 274 -3.10 22.28 5.56
N GLY A 275 -3.78 21.12 5.54
CA GLY A 275 -3.11 19.82 5.54
C GLY A 275 -2.89 19.20 6.92
N ALA A 276 -3.20 19.89 8.01
CA ALA A 276 -3.02 19.37 9.38
C ALA A 276 -3.81 18.08 9.64
N TRP A 277 -4.95 17.88 8.99
CA TRP A 277 -5.72 16.64 9.08
C TRP A 277 -4.96 15.46 8.45
N CYS A 278 -4.20 15.67 7.35
CA CYS A 278 -3.35 14.64 6.75
C CYS A 278 -2.27 14.19 7.73
N GLU A 279 -1.62 15.14 8.44
CA GLU A 279 -0.64 14.83 9.47
C GLU A 279 -1.25 13.97 10.59
N ARG A 280 -2.50 14.24 10.97
CA ARG A 280 -3.23 13.44 11.96
C ARG A 280 -3.57 12.03 11.46
N VAL A 281 -3.91 11.89 10.18
CA VAL A 281 -4.13 10.58 9.54
C VAL A 281 -2.83 9.77 9.55
N VAL A 282 -1.72 10.38 9.13
CA VAL A 282 -0.39 9.74 9.16
C VAL A 282 0.01 9.35 10.59
N SER A 283 -0.19 10.23 11.57
CA SER A 283 0.10 9.93 12.98
C SER A 283 -0.71 8.73 13.48
N ALA A 284 -2.01 8.68 13.17
CA ALA A 284 -2.87 7.56 13.57
C ALA A 284 -2.44 6.22 12.93
N LEU A 285 -2.00 6.24 11.66
CA LEU A 285 -1.42 5.08 10.99
C LEU A 285 -0.15 4.59 11.69
N VAL A 286 0.76 5.51 12.00
CA VAL A 286 2.03 5.19 12.68
C VAL A 286 1.78 4.66 14.09
N GLU A 287 0.95 5.33 14.89
CA GLU A 287 0.59 4.90 16.24
C GLU A 287 -0.06 3.51 16.23
N THR A 288 -0.95 3.24 15.26
CA THR A 288 -1.57 1.93 15.09
C THR A 288 -0.55 0.87 14.71
N ALA A 289 0.37 1.16 13.80
CA ALA A 289 1.44 0.26 13.39
C ALA A 289 2.39 -0.07 14.56
N GLU A 290 2.78 0.95 15.34
CA GLU A 290 3.60 0.80 16.55
C GLU A 290 2.90 -0.08 17.59
N ALA A 291 1.63 0.18 17.87
CA ALA A 291 0.85 -0.60 18.82
C ALA A 291 0.72 -2.08 18.42
N ILE A 292 0.43 -2.36 17.13
CA ILE A 292 0.36 -3.71 16.59
C ILE A 292 1.74 -4.38 16.63
N GLY A 293 2.80 -3.68 16.22
CA GLY A 293 4.17 -4.17 16.24
C GLY A 293 4.62 -4.54 17.64
N ALA A 294 4.44 -3.64 18.61
CA ALA A 294 4.79 -3.87 20.01
C ALA A 294 4.05 -5.06 20.63
N ALA A 295 2.79 -5.28 20.23
CA ALA A 295 1.98 -6.39 20.72
C ALA A 295 2.24 -7.72 20.01
N SER A 296 2.93 -7.73 18.86
CA SER A 296 3.16 -8.91 18.02
C SER A 296 4.61 -9.37 17.96
N VAL A 297 5.56 -8.54 18.41
CA VAL A 297 6.99 -8.83 18.36
C VAL A 297 7.58 -8.96 19.75
N THR A 298 8.24 -10.08 20.00
CA THR A 298 8.96 -10.33 21.26
C THR A 298 10.45 -10.43 20.97
N GLN A 299 11.26 -9.64 21.68
CA GLN A 299 12.71 -9.81 21.67
C GLN A 299 13.11 -10.84 22.72
N LEU A 300 13.66 -11.97 22.29
CA LEU A 300 14.28 -12.97 23.15
C LEU A 300 15.60 -12.37 23.63
N ARG A 301 15.65 -11.93 24.88
CA ARG A 301 16.72 -11.12 25.44
C ARG A 301 18.06 -11.85 25.48
N SER A 302 19.09 -11.31 24.80
CA SER A 302 20.45 -11.31 25.35
C SER A 302 20.61 -10.07 26.27
N ALA A 303 21.29 -10.23 27.39
CA ALA A 303 21.45 -9.15 28.38
C ALA A 303 22.21 -7.90 27.84
N ALA A 304 22.88 -8.02 26.68
CA ALA A 304 23.59 -6.95 25.99
C ALA A 304 22.67 -6.01 25.16
N GLY A 305 21.56 -6.53 24.60
CA GLY A 305 20.68 -5.74 23.71
C GLY A 305 19.78 -4.72 24.42
N ARG A 306 19.63 -4.79 25.76
CA ARG A 306 18.80 -3.86 26.55
C ARG A 306 19.29 -2.42 26.53
N ARG A 307 20.61 -2.20 26.50
CA ARG A 307 21.20 -0.86 26.53
C ARG A 307 21.09 -0.14 25.19
N GLU A 308 21.22 -0.86 24.09
CA GLU A 308 21.15 -0.30 22.73
C GLU A 308 19.73 0.07 22.29
N HIS A 309 18.73 -0.74 22.65
CA HIS A 309 17.32 -0.47 22.33
C HIS A 309 16.79 0.78 23.05
N ASN A 310 17.13 0.94 24.34
CA ASN A 310 16.72 2.13 25.09
C ASN A 310 17.42 3.39 24.60
N ALA A 311 18.66 3.29 24.12
CA ALA A 311 19.37 4.41 23.51
C ALA A 311 18.76 4.83 22.17
N ARG A 312 18.34 3.87 21.33
CA ARG A 312 17.67 4.15 20.06
C ARG A 312 16.27 4.75 20.26
N LYS A 313 15.47 4.25 21.21
CA LYS A 313 14.16 4.86 21.55
C LYS A 313 14.29 6.28 22.10
N ALA A 314 15.32 6.56 22.89
CA ALA A 314 15.59 7.90 23.38
C ALA A 314 16.01 8.85 22.25
N ALA A 315 16.81 8.38 21.28
CA ALA A 315 17.22 9.16 20.12
C ALA A 315 16.05 9.44 19.14
N GLN A 316 15.13 8.50 18.96
CA GLN A 316 13.94 8.69 18.11
C GLN A 316 12.91 9.65 18.72
N ARG A 317 12.79 9.73 20.05
CA ARG A 317 11.90 10.70 20.73
C ARG A 317 12.39 12.15 20.63
N VAL A 318 13.65 12.35 20.29
CA VAL A 318 14.24 13.70 20.12
C VAL A 318 14.07 14.23 18.70
N GLN A 319 13.78 13.35 17.74
CA GLN A 319 13.54 13.73 16.34
C GLN A 319 12.03 13.65 16.03
N GLY A 320 11.30 14.70 16.40
CA GLY A 320 9.93 14.91 15.93
C GLY A 320 9.89 15.08 14.40
N PRO A 321 8.73 14.89 13.76
CA PRO A 321 8.61 15.05 12.32
C PRO A 321 9.01 16.47 11.90
N TRP A 322 10.00 16.57 11.02
CA TRP A 322 10.42 17.86 10.45
C TRP A 322 9.47 18.23 9.32
N ILE A 323 8.86 19.41 9.44
CA ILE A 323 8.02 19.99 8.40
C ILE A 323 8.94 20.78 7.46
N TYR A 324 9.07 20.30 6.23
CA TYR A 324 9.73 21.08 5.16
C TYR A 324 8.74 22.09 4.60
N ARG A 325 9.02 23.36 4.80
CA ARG A 325 8.28 24.46 4.21
C ARG A 325 8.91 24.82 2.89
N ASN A 326 8.25 24.51 1.78
CA ASN A 326 8.67 24.93 0.45
C ASN A 326 8.23 26.40 0.22
N GLY A 327 9.08 27.23 -0.39
CA GLY A 327 8.89 28.69 -0.55
C GLY A 327 7.68 29.14 -1.41
N ARG A 328 6.69 28.28 -1.62
CA ARG A 328 5.43 28.57 -2.32
C ARG A 328 4.17 28.19 -1.50
N GLY A 329 4.22 28.27 -0.19
CA GLY A 329 3.02 28.26 0.67
C GLY A 329 2.32 26.91 0.87
N GLY A 330 2.87 25.79 0.42
CA GLY A 330 2.35 24.44 0.68
C GLY A 330 3.17 23.74 1.78
N ALA A 331 2.50 23.15 2.79
CA ALA A 331 3.14 22.31 3.77
C ALA A 331 3.17 20.87 3.25
N PHE A 332 4.34 20.25 3.17
CA PHE A 332 4.51 18.83 2.84
C PHE A 332 5.02 18.07 4.05
N CYS A 333 4.43 16.91 4.32
CA CYS A 333 4.87 15.98 5.36
C CYS A 333 5.90 15.01 4.75
N GLY A 334 7.17 15.15 5.11
CA GLY A 334 8.25 14.27 4.66
C GLY A 334 9.09 13.77 5.84
N TYR A 335 9.50 12.51 5.80
CA TYR A 335 10.48 11.95 6.72
C TYR A 335 11.90 12.29 6.24
N PRO A 336 12.70 13.02 7.00
CA PRO A 336 14.07 13.33 6.63
C PRO A 336 15.01 12.28 7.17
N ASP A 337 15.35 11.23 6.61
CA ASP A 337 16.56 10.43 6.92
C ASP A 337 16.63 9.07 6.21
N LEU A 338 16.16 9.01 4.94
CA LEU A 338 16.42 7.81 4.14
C LEU A 338 17.62 7.95 3.19
N GLU A 339 18.15 9.17 3.00
CA GLU A 339 19.29 9.39 2.09
C GLU A 339 20.68 9.32 2.74
N ARG A 340 20.79 9.29 4.05
CA ARG A 340 22.11 9.25 4.74
C ARG A 340 22.69 7.87 5.01
N SER A 341 21.92 6.79 4.84
CA SER A 341 22.41 5.41 5.05
C SER A 341 23.01 4.73 3.83
N LEU A 342 23.13 5.44 2.69
CA LEU A 342 23.70 4.88 1.45
C LEU A 342 25.10 5.40 1.10
N ARG A 343 25.78 6.04 2.04
CA ARG A 343 27.22 6.35 1.89
C ARG A 343 27.97 5.82 3.10
N VAL A 344 28.34 4.60 3.09
CA VAL A 344 29.62 3.98 3.49
C VAL A 344 29.64 2.57 2.86
#